data_837635899b3dbcd06f6264677242587b
#
_entry.id   837635899b3dbcd06f6264677242587b
#
_cell.length_a   1.000
_cell.length_b   1.000
_cell.length_c   1.000
_cell.angle_alpha   90.00
_cell.angle_beta   90.00
_cell.angle_gamma   90.00
#
_symmetry.space_group_name_H-M   'P 1'
#
loop_
_entity.id
_entity.type
_entity.pdbx_description
1 polymer ?
#
loop_
_entity_poly.entity_id
_entity_poly.type
_entity_poly.pdbx_seq_one_letter_code
_entity_poly.pdbx_strand_id
1 'polypeptide(L)'
;MGSMIKSWVSNVIGLSGAVGLSDDNALARGFQDPRIRGWIMQAAVLLLAALGIFELVQNTVLNLQKANIASGFGFLENPAGFAINFSLIDYSAQSDFLRAFFVGVLNTLLVAVLGIMLATLIGFSVGIARLSPNWLVARLAGFFIETLRNIPLLLQLFFWYFVVLQLLPSQAESLTPGGGIFLNNRGLFVPRVLWEAGTFAPFCVALFASLVLGFFTRKRFAFEGWKVLGIAVLPPLLLLLVLGWPLSLDMPVLEGFGFQGGISLIPEFIALLLALSIYTGAFVAENVRSGVQAVPKGQVEAAKALGLPSGLIMRKIILPQAMRVIVPPLTSQYLNLTKNSSLAVAIAYPDLVLVFANTALSQVGQAVEIIAMTMAVYLLISLGTSLFMNWYNARLALKERGTA
;
A
#
# COMPACT_ATOMS: atom_id res chain seq x y z
N MET A 1 -35.67 0.95 -34.09
CA MET A 1 -34.20 1.05 -33.86
C MET A 1 -33.55 2.24 -34.60
N GLY A 2 -33.96 2.58 -35.82
CA GLY A 2 -33.42 3.71 -36.60
C GLY A 2 -33.74 5.11 -36.04
N SER A 3 -34.85 5.32 -35.34
CA SER A 3 -35.25 6.63 -34.81
C SER A 3 -34.53 7.02 -33.50
N MET A 4 -34.18 6.04 -32.66
CA MET A 4 -33.43 6.26 -31.41
C MET A 4 -31.96 6.65 -31.67
N ILE A 5 -31.35 6.05 -32.70
CA ILE A 5 -29.97 6.38 -33.08
C ILE A 5 -29.90 7.82 -33.65
N LYS A 6 -30.90 8.25 -34.44
CA LYS A 6 -30.97 9.62 -34.97
C LYS A 6 -31.11 10.65 -33.87
N SER A 7 -31.92 10.39 -32.84
CA SER A 7 -32.13 11.32 -31.71
C SER A 7 -30.88 11.42 -30.81
N TRP A 8 -30.17 10.33 -30.62
CA TRP A 8 -28.92 10.30 -29.83
C TRP A 8 -27.78 11.07 -30.52
N VAL A 9 -27.65 10.88 -31.84
CA VAL A 9 -26.64 11.57 -32.65
C VAL A 9 -26.87 13.09 -32.71
N SER A 10 -28.13 13.54 -32.77
CA SER A 10 -28.45 14.96 -32.77
C SER A 10 -28.17 15.67 -31.46
N ASN A 11 -28.32 14.98 -30.32
CA ASN A 11 -28.07 15.53 -28.99
C ASN A 11 -26.59 15.55 -28.60
N VAL A 12 -25.79 14.64 -29.12
CA VAL A 12 -24.35 14.54 -28.82
C VAL A 12 -23.50 15.51 -29.65
N ILE A 13 -23.96 15.89 -30.85
CA ILE A 13 -23.20 16.74 -31.80
C ILE A 13 -23.54 18.23 -31.69
N GLY A 14 -24.55 18.62 -30.89
CA GLY A 14 -24.81 20.06 -30.61
C GLY A 14 -25.15 20.91 -31.83
N LEU A 15 -25.72 20.35 -32.93
CA LEU A 15 -26.12 21.05 -34.13
C LEU A 15 -27.63 21.33 -34.11
N SER A 16 -28.03 22.33 -33.34
CA SER A 16 -29.31 22.99 -33.57
C SER A 16 -29.04 24.35 -34.25
N GLY A 17 -29.22 24.37 -35.55
CA GLY A 17 -29.30 25.63 -36.30
C GLY A 17 -28.73 25.57 -37.71
N ALA A 18 -29.65 25.52 -38.64
CA ALA A 18 -29.59 25.96 -40.03
C ALA A 18 -29.35 24.93 -41.15
N VAL A 19 -30.42 24.73 -41.91
CA VAL A 19 -30.53 24.63 -43.37
C VAL A 19 -30.15 23.31 -44.03
N GLY A 20 -31.18 22.76 -44.71
CA GLY A 20 -31.17 21.62 -45.60
C GLY A 20 -30.06 21.61 -46.62
N LEU A 21 -29.21 20.61 -46.46
CA LEU A 21 -28.34 20.04 -47.49
C LEU A 21 -28.33 18.52 -47.28
N SER A 22 -28.37 17.79 -48.41
CA SER A 22 -28.48 16.35 -48.47
C SER A 22 -27.58 15.58 -47.45
N ASP A 23 -28.17 14.63 -46.73
CA ASP A 23 -27.58 13.84 -45.64
C ASP A 23 -26.22 13.18 -45.92
N ASP A 24 -25.88 12.92 -47.16
CA ASP A 24 -24.64 12.28 -47.56
C ASP A 24 -23.35 13.12 -47.33
N ASN A 25 -23.50 14.44 -47.37
CA ASN A 25 -22.36 15.36 -47.16
C ASN A 25 -22.06 15.63 -45.67
N ALA A 26 -23.03 15.45 -44.77
CA ALA A 26 -22.83 15.64 -43.33
C ALA A 26 -22.00 14.51 -42.72
N LEU A 27 -22.25 13.28 -43.12
CA LEU A 27 -21.46 12.11 -42.70
C LEU A 27 -20.02 12.18 -43.19
N ALA A 28 -19.83 12.55 -44.45
CA ALA A 28 -18.48 12.71 -45.06
C ALA A 28 -17.64 13.79 -44.36
N ARG A 29 -18.25 14.91 -43.94
CA ARG A 29 -17.59 15.99 -43.18
C ARG A 29 -17.24 15.55 -41.75
N GLY A 30 -18.09 14.74 -41.11
CA GLY A 30 -17.84 14.17 -39.77
C GLY A 30 -16.60 13.26 -39.76
N PHE A 31 -16.39 12.47 -40.83
CA PHE A 31 -15.21 11.63 -40.97
C PHE A 31 -13.91 12.42 -41.27
N GLN A 32 -13.99 13.66 -41.68
CA GLN A 32 -12.83 14.52 -41.93
C GLN A 32 -12.38 15.26 -40.65
N ASP A 33 -13.20 15.34 -39.61
CA ASP A 33 -12.82 15.96 -38.34
C ASP A 33 -11.81 15.07 -37.60
N PRO A 34 -10.58 15.58 -37.30
CA PRO A 34 -9.55 14.82 -36.57
C PRO A 34 -10.01 14.27 -35.23
N ARG A 35 -10.93 14.96 -34.55
CA ARG A 35 -11.48 14.53 -33.25
C ARG A 35 -12.40 13.32 -33.42
N ILE A 36 -13.29 13.33 -34.42
CA ILE A 36 -14.21 12.24 -34.70
C ILE A 36 -13.44 11.00 -35.15
N ARG A 37 -12.43 11.18 -36.03
CA ARG A 37 -11.51 10.10 -36.42
C ARG A 37 -10.78 9.50 -35.21
N GLY A 38 -10.32 10.33 -34.28
CA GLY A 38 -9.69 9.89 -33.02
C GLY A 38 -10.62 9.01 -32.19
N TRP A 39 -11.87 9.43 -32.01
CA TRP A 39 -12.87 8.64 -31.28
C TRP A 39 -13.22 7.33 -31.98
N ILE A 40 -13.37 7.35 -33.31
CA ILE A 40 -13.64 6.13 -34.11
C ILE A 40 -12.49 5.15 -34.00
N MET A 41 -11.24 5.62 -34.13
CA MET A 41 -10.04 4.77 -33.97
C MET A 41 -9.95 4.17 -32.57
N GLN A 42 -10.20 4.98 -31.53
CA GLN A 42 -10.22 4.49 -30.15
C GLN A 42 -11.32 3.44 -29.93
N ALA A 43 -12.52 3.70 -30.43
CA ALA A 43 -13.63 2.76 -30.35
C ALA A 43 -13.32 1.46 -31.11
N ALA A 44 -12.71 1.55 -32.30
CA ALA A 44 -12.31 0.38 -33.08
C ALA A 44 -11.23 -0.46 -32.35
N VAL A 45 -10.23 0.20 -31.77
CA VAL A 45 -9.18 -0.48 -30.96
C VAL A 45 -9.79 -1.16 -29.74
N LEU A 46 -10.69 -0.47 -29.02
CA LEU A 46 -11.38 -1.04 -27.86
C LEU A 46 -12.27 -2.23 -28.26
N LEU A 47 -12.97 -2.14 -29.39
CA LEU A 47 -13.78 -3.23 -29.92
C LEU A 47 -12.93 -4.45 -30.30
N LEU A 48 -11.83 -4.23 -31.00
CA LEU A 48 -10.89 -5.30 -31.36
C LEU A 48 -10.27 -5.94 -30.12
N ALA A 49 -9.91 -5.15 -29.12
CA ALA A 49 -9.41 -5.66 -27.85
C ALA A 49 -10.50 -6.50 -27.11
N ALA A 50 -11.73 -6.01 -27.09
CA ALA A 50 -12.85 -6.72 -26.47
C ALA A 50 -13.16 -8.04 -27.20
N LEU A 51 -13.15 -8.05 -28.53
CA LEU A 51 -13.32 -9.26 -29.33
C LEU A 51 -12.16 -10.25 -29.09
N GLY A 52 -10.92 -9.77 -29.05
CA GLY A 52 -9.77 -10.61 -28.73
C GLY A 52 -9.84 -11.23 -27.33
N ILE A 53 -10.26 -10.46 -26.32
CA ILE A 53 -10.50 -10.97 -24.96
C ILE A 53 -11.63 -12.02 -24.96
N PHE A 54 -12.71 -11.74 -25.68
CA PHE A 54 -13.84 -12.67 -25.77
C PHE A 54 -13.42 -14.02 -26.38
N GLU A 55 -12.68 -13.99 -27.50
CA GLU A 55 -12.14 -15.21 -28.12
C GLU A 55 -11.18 -15.97 -27.19
N LEU A 56 -10.31 -15.26 -26.47
CA LEU A 56 -9.40 -15.86 -25.51
C LEU A 56 -10.18 -16.57 -24.38
N VAL A 57 -11.21 -15.93 -23.85
CA VAL A 57 -12.07 -16.51 -22.80
C VAL A 57 -12.81 -17.74 -23.32
N GLN A 58 -13.43 -17.65 -24.50
CA GLN A 58 -14.14 -18.77 -25.11
C GLN A 58 -13.20 -19.96 -25.35
N ASN A 59 -12.03 -19.74 -25.95
CA ASN A 59 -11.06 -20.80 -26.18
C ASN A 59 -10.53 -21.39 -24.87
N THR A 60 -10.35 -20.57 -23.83
CA THR A 60 -9.94 -21.06 -22.50
C THR A 60 -11.00 -21.97 -21.90
N VAL A 61 -12.28 -21.56 -21.90
CA VAL A 61 -13.40 -22.37 -21.39
C VAL A 61 -13.52 -23.70 -22.13
N LEU A 62 -13.44 -23.67 -23.46
CA LEU A 62 -13.50 -24.88 -24.28
C LEU A 62 -12.32 -25.83 -24.01
N ASN A 63 -11.14 -25.31 -23.81
CA ASN A 63 -9.94 -26.11 -23.52
C ASN A 63 -9.98 -26.70 -22.10
N LEU A 64 -10.49 -25.97 -21.11
CA LEU A 64 -10.70 -26.47 -19.75
C LEU A 64 -11.73 -27.60 -19.74
N GLN A 65 -12.83 -27.45 -20.47
CA GLN A 65 -13.85 -28.52 -20.62
C GLN A 65 -13.28 -29.78 -21.30
N LYS A 66 -12.48 -29.62 -22.36
CA LYS A 66 -11.80 -30.73 -23.04
C LYS A 66 -10.78 -31.44 -22.14
N ALA A 67 -10.12 -30.70 -21.27
CA ALA A 67 -9.15 -31.23 -20.32
C ALA A 67 -9.77 -31.80 -19.04
N ASN A 68 -11.12 -31.78 -18.92
CA ASN A 68 -11.85 -32.15 -17.71
C ASN A 68 -11.38 -31.38 -16.45
N ILE A 69 -10.94 -30.14 -16.61
CA ILE A 69 -10.57 -29.27 -15.50
C ILE A 69 -11.85 -28.57 -15.03
N ALA A 70 -12.14 -28.69 -13.72
CA ALA A 70 -13.25 -27.98 -13.11
C ALA A 70 -13.05 -26.46 -13.25
N SER A 71 -14.12 -25.73 -13.53
CA SER A 71 -14.13 -24.27 -13.63
C SER A 71 -15.21 -23.67 -12.73
N GLY A 72 -15.01 -22.41 -12.31
CA GLY A 72 -15.94 -21.69 -11.45
C GLY A 72 -15.42 -21.52 -10.03
N PHE A 73 -16.19 -20.85 -9.19
CA PHE A 73 -15.77 -20.43 -7.85
C PHE A 73 -16.30 -21.35 -6.72
N GLY A 74 -16.94 -22.47 -7.05
CA GLY A 74 -17.50 -23.40 -6.06
C GLY A 74 -16.45 -23.99 -5.10
N PHE A 75 -15.18 -24.06 -5.52
CA PHE A 75 -14.09 -24.54 -4.67
C PHE A 75 -13.86 -23.67 -3.43
N LEU A 76 -14.26 -22.41 -3.46
CA LEU A 76 -14.06 -21.46 -2.35
C LEU A 76 -14.75 -21.91 -1.06
N GLU A 77 -15.84 -22.67 -1.16
CA GLU A 77 -16.60 -23.20 -0.01
C GLU A 77 -16.06 -24.54 0.49
N ASN A 78 -15.11 -25.16 -0.23
CA ASN A 78 -14.52 -26.42 0.20
C ASN A 78 -13.49 -26.20 1.31
N PRO A 79 -13.32 -27.19 2.21
CA PRO A 79 -12.24 -27.14 3.21
C PRO A 79 -10.87 -27.04 2.54
N ALA A 80 -10.02 -26.12 3.04
CA ALA A 80 -8.71 -25.86 2.45
C ALA A 80 -7.71 -27.00 2.67
N GLY A 81 -7.82 -27.72 3.81
CA GLY A 81 -7.02 -28.90 4.08
C GLY A 81 -5.53 -28.65 4.42
N PHE A 82 -5.10 -27.40 4.53
CA PHE A 82 -3.71 -27.04 4.90
C PHE A 82 -3.67 -26.02 6.03
N ALA A 83 -2.58 -26.03 6.79
CA ALA A 83 -2.36 -25.06 7.86
C ALA A 83 -1.62 -23.82 7.34
N ILE A 84 -1.90 -22.67 7.95
CA ILE A 84 -1.17 -21.41 7.73
C ILE A 84 -0.54 -21.03 9.08
N ASN A 85 0.78 -20.90 9.11
CA ASN A 85 1.56 -20.68 10.34
C ASN A 85 1.49 -19.24 10.87
N PHE A 86 0.96 -18.30 10.09
CA PHE A 86 0.78 -16.91 10.50
C PHE A 86 -0.52 -16.37 9.90
N SER A 87 -1.44 -15.94 10.75
CA SER A 87 -2.73 -15.37 10.32
C SER A 87 -3.19 -14.28 11.30
N LEU A 88 -3.83 -13.25 10.76
CA LEU A 88 -4.44 -12.15 11.53
C LEU A 88 -5.88 -12.43 11.95
N ILE A 89 -6.48 -13.46 11.37
CA ILE A 89 -7.83 -13.94 11.67
C ILE A 89 -7.77 -15.41 12.03
N ASP A 90 -8.74 -15.91 12.79
CA ASP A 90 -8.81 -17.32 13.13
C ASP A 90 -8.88 -18.19 11.88
N TYR A 91 -7.97 -19.12 11.75
CA TYR A 91 -7.85 -20.03 10.63
C TYR A 91 -7.40 -21.40 11.09
N SER A 92 -7.97 -22.44 10.49
CA SER A 92 -7.57 -23.83 10.70
C SER A 92 -7.63 -24.58 9.38
N ALA A 93 -7.06 -25.78 9.32
CA ALA A 93 -7.11 -26.64 8.11
C ALA A 93 -8.55 -27.03 7.70
N GLN A 94 -9.52 -26.94 8.59
CA GLN A 94 -10.95 -27.17 8.33
C GLN A 94 -11.66 -25.94 7.76
N SER A 95 -11.03 -24.76 7.82
CA SER A 95 -11.57 -23.55 7.19
C SER A 95 -11.59 -23.69 5.67
N ASP A 96 -12.50 -22.98 5.02
CA ASP A 96 -12.67 -22.97 3.58
C ASP A 96 -11.55 -22.21 2.84
N PHE A 97 -11.47 -22.42 1.52
CA PHE A 97 -10.52 -21.71 0.67
C PHE A 97 -10.77 -20.19 0.65
N LEU A 98 -12.03 -19.76 0.80
CA LEU A 98 -12.34 -18.33 0.89
C LEU A 98 -11.70 -17.69 2.12
N ARG A 99 -11.73 -18.39 3.26
CA ARG A 99 -11.06 -17.92 4.47
C ARG A 99 -9.53 -17.89 4.32
N ALA A 100 -8.95 -18.93 3.70
CA ALA A 100 -7.53 -18.96 3.34
C ALA A 100 -7.15 -17.78 2.43
N PHE A 101 -7.98 -17.45 1.44
CA PHE A 101 -7.80 -16.28 0.59
C PHE A 101 -7.74 -14.99 1.39
N PHE A 102 -8.67 -14.76 2.33
CA PHE A 102 -8.65 -13.56 3.17
C PHE A 102 -7.45 -13.52 4.10
N VAL A 103 -6.95 -14.65 4.61
CA VAL A 103 -5.69 -14.69 5.37
C VAL A 103 -4.54 -14.19 4.50
N GLY A 104 -4.40 -14.71 3.28
CA GLY A 104 -3.36 -14.25 2.34
C GLY A 104 -3.47 -12.75 2.01
N VAL A 105 -4.69 -12.25 1.76
CA VAL A 105 -4.94 -10.81 1.52
C VAL A 105 -4.50 -9.96 2.71
N LEU A 106 -4.91 -10.32 3.93
CA LEU A 106 -4.58 -9.58 5.13
C LEU A 106 -3.09 -9.59 5.43
N ASN A 107 -2.41 -10.72 5.25
CA ASN A 107 -0.96 -10.83 5.42
C ASN A 107 -0.19 -9.97 4.40
N THR A 108 -0.66 -9.94 3.15
CA THR A 108 -0.11 -9.05 2.11
C THR A 108 -0.29 -7.58 2.47
N LEU A 109 -1.48 -7.19 2.91
CA LEU A 109 -1.78 -5.82 3.33
C LEU A 109 -0.96 -5.40 4.56
N LEU A 110 -0.79 -6.30 5.53
CA LEU A 110 0.03 -6.03 6.72
C LEU A 110 1.45 -5.66 6.34
N VAL A 111 2.09 -6.49 5.50
CA VAL A 111 3.46 -6.22 5.03
C VAL A 111 3.52 -4.94 4.19
N ALA A 112 2.56 -4.72 3.30
CA ALA A 112 2.55 -3.53 2.45
C ALA A 112 2.42 -2.25 3.29
N VAL A 113 1.49 -2.19 4.23
CA VAL A 113 1.26 -1.00 5.07
C VAL A 113 2.47 -0.74 5.98
N LEU A 114 2.91 -1.74 6.73
CA LEU A 114 4.06 -1.57 7.63
C LEU A 114 5.35 -1.30 6.85
N GLY A 115 5.54 -1.97 5.71
CA GLY A 115 6.68 -1.74 4.83
C GLY A 115 6.73 -0.31 4.28
N ILE A 116 5.59 0.24 3.83
CA ILE A 116 5.50 1.63 3.38
C ILE A 116 5.82 2.60 4.51
N MET A 117 5.29 2.36 5.71
CA MET A 117 5.55 3.22 6.87
C MET A 117 7.04 3.23 7.25
N LEU A 118 7.65 2.06 7.36
CA LEU A 118 9.06 1.92 7.69
C LEU A 118 9.97 2.44 6.56
N ALA A 119 9.68 2.14 5.30
CA ALA A 119 10.42 2.65 4.15
C ALA A 119 10.38 4.18 4.09
N THR A 120 9.24 4.78 4.42
CA THR A 120 9.10 6.23 4.50
C THR A 120 9.95 6.80 5.62
N LEU A 121 9.87 6.23 6.82
CA LEU A 121 10.66 6.66 7.97
C LEU A 121 12.17 6.57 7.70
N ILE A 122 12.64 5.42 7.23
CA ILE A 122 14.04 5.19 6.87
C ILE A 122 14.45 6.15 5.75
N GLY A 123 13.65 6.26 4.71
CA GLY A 123 13.95 7.07 3.54
C GLY A 123 14.06 8.57 3.85
N PHE A 124 13.12 9.13 4.61
CA PHE A 124 13.22 10.52 5.03
C PHE A 124 14.42 10.75 5.95
N SER A 125 14.65 9.86 6.92
CA SER A 125 15.79 9.97 7.85
C SER A 125 17.13 9.93 7.10
N VAL A 126 17.34 8.93 6.24
CA VAL A 126 18.57 8.76 5.47
C VAL A 126 18.72 9.84 4.39
N GLY A 127 17.62 10.24 3.73
CA GLY A 127 17.62 11.31 2.74
C GLY A 127 18.03 12.67 3.32
N ILE A 128 17.55 12.99 4.52
CA ILE A 128 17.97 14.20 5.27
C ILE A 128 19.43 14.06 5.74
N ALA A 129 19.83 12.89 6.25
CA ALA A 129 21.21 12.61 6.64
C ALA A 129 22.19 12.80 5.47
N ARG A 130 21.81 12.44 4.26
CA ARG A 130 22.62 12.64 3.03
C ARG A 130 22.87 14.12 2.70
N LEU A 131 21.99 15.02 3.17
CA LEU A 131 22.11 16.48 3.00
C LEU A 131 22.80 17.17 4.19
N SER A 132 23.28 16.41 5.16
CA SER A 132 23.97 16.94 6.33
C SER A 132 25.26 17.68 5.95
N PRO A 133 25.57 18.81 6.61
CA PRO A 133 26.87 19.47 6.47
C PRO A 133 28.03 18.64 7.07
N ASN A 134 27.72 17.66 7.92
CA ASN A 134 28.71 16.73 8.45
C ASN A 134 29.10 15.71 7.36
N TRP A 135 30.37 15.77 6.94
CA TRP A 135 30.90 14.92 5.87
C TRP A 135 30.69 13.41 6.14
N LEU A 136 30.95 12.96 7.37
CA LEU A 136 30.85 11.55 7.73
C LEU A 136 29.39 11.05 7.62
N VAL A 137 28.43 11.80 8.17
CA VAL A 137 27.00 11.49 8.10
C VAL A 137 26.52 11.43 6.64
N ALA A 138 26.89 12.43 5.86
CA ALA A 138 26.54 12.47 4.44
C ALA A 138 27.17 11.31 3.66
N ARG A 139 28.42 10.92 3.97
CA ARG A 139 29.11 9.82 3.29
C ARG A 139 28.49 8.46 3.63
N LEU A 140 28.19 8.20 4.90
CA LEU A 140 27.53 6.97 5.35
C LEU A 140 26.12 6.83 4.75
N ALA A 141 25.35 7.91 4.75
CA ALA A 141 24.03 7.91 4.12
C ALA A 141 24.13 7.66 2.60
N GLY A 142 25.15 8.22 1.93
CA GLY A 142 25.40 7.94 0.51
C GLY A 142 25.76 6.49 0.25
N PHE A 143 26.66 5.93 1.03
CA PHE A 143 27.03 4.52 0.93
C PHE A 143 25.82 3.58 1.10
N PHE A 144 24.98 3.86 2.11
CA PHE A 144 23.73 3.12 2.33
C PHE A 144 22.81 3.17 1.09
N ILE A 145 22.54 4.38 0.57
CA ILE A 145 21.65 4.55 -0.59
C ILE A 145 22.21 3.82 -1.82
N GLU A 146 23.49 4.05 -2.15
CA GLU A 146 24.12 3.50 -3.34
C GLU A 146 24.21 1.97 -3.28
N THR A 147 24.59 1.39 -2.14
CA THR A 147 24.70 -0.05 -1.94
C THR A 147 23.34 -0.73 -2.09
N LEU A 148 22.34 -0.27 -1.36
CA LEU A 148 21.05 -0.95 -1.32
C LEU A 148 20.23 -0.82 -2.61
N ARG A 149 20.39 0.28 -3.34
CA ARG A 149 19.75 0.45 -4.65
C ARG A 149 20.36 -0.42 -5.75
N ASN A 150 21.62 -0.82 -5.61
CA ASN A 150 22.34 -1.61 -6.62
C ASN A 150 22.30 -3.12 -6.36
N ILE A 151 21.83 -3.56 -5.18
CA ILE A 151 21.65 -4.98 -4.87
C ILE A 151 20.19 -5.37 -5.18
N PRO A 152 19.94 -6.45 -5.95
CA PRO A 152 18.60 -6.95 -6.21
C PRO A 152 17.84 -7.26 -4.91
N LEU A 153 16.56 -6.87 -4.84
CA LEU A 153 15.73 -7.03 -3.64
C LEU A 153 15.67 -8.49 -3.16
N LEU A 154 15.55 -9.46 -4.08
CA LEU A 154 15.48 -10.88 -3.72
C LEU A 154 16.75 -11.35 -2.98
N LEU A 155 17.92 -10.87 -3.38
CA LEU A 155 19.17 -11.18 -2.67
C LEU A 155 19.21 -10.54 -1.29
N GLN A 156 18.69 -9.32 -1.13
CA GLN A 156 18.55 -8.70 0.18
C GLN A 156 17.58 -9.49 1.07
N LEU A 157 16.46 -9.98 0.51
CA LEU A 157 15.52 -10.83 1.24
C LEU A 157 16.17 -12.12 1.74
N PHE A 158 16.94 -12.81 0.89
CA PHE A 158 17.68 -14.00 1.28
C PHE A 158 18.77 -13.70 2.32
N PHE A 159 19.45 -12.56 2.22
CA PHE A 159 20.43 -12.14 3.23
C PHE A 159 19.76 -11.96 4.60
N TRP A 160 18.64 -11.26 4.68
CA TRP A 160 17.93 -11.07 5.95
C TRP A 160 17.41 -12.38 6.52
N TYR A 161 16.86 -13.25 5.69
CA TYR A 161 16.26 -14.50 6.15
C TYR A 161 17.30 -15.58 6.48
N PHE A 162 18.21 -15.89 5.56
CA PHE A 162 19.16 -17.00 5.72
C PHE A 162 20.44 -16.61 6.45
N VAL A 163 20.83 -15.35 6.48
CA VAL A 163 22.06 -14.93 7.14
C VAL A 163 21.74 -14.27 8.47
N VAL A 164 21.02 -13.14 8.47
CA VAL A 164 20.82 -12.34 9.69
C VAL A 164 19.97 -13.07 10.72
N LEU A 165 18.83 -13.65 10.33
CA LEU A 165 17.95 -14.31 11.30
C LEU A 165 18.51 -15.65 11.80
N GLN A 166 19.32 -16.36 10.99
CA GLN A 166 19.97 -17.60 11.42
C GLN A 166 21.13 -17.35 12.40
N LEU A 167 21.70 -16.15 12.42
CA LEU A 167 22.74 -15.77 13.41
C LEU A 167 22.15 -15.42 14.78
N LEU A 168 20.82 -15.27 14.88
CA LEU A 168 20.18 -15.04 16.18
C LEU A 168 20.27 -16.30 17.08
N PRO A 169 20.32 -16.10 18.41
CA PRO A 169 20.42 -17.22 19.34
C PRO A 169 19.19 -18.14 19.29
N SER A 170 19.34 -19.32 19.87
CA SER A 170 18.23 -20.27 20.07
C SER A 170 17.14 -19.69 20.98
N GLN A 171 15.96 -20.32 21.04
CA GLN A 171 14.88 -19.88 21.90
C GLN A 171 15.24 -19.82 23.38
N ALA A 172 16.05 -20.78 23.85
CA ALA A 172 16.49 -20.84 25.25
C ALA A 172 17.42 -19.67 25.64
N GLU A 173 18.16 -19.15 24.66
CA GLU A 173 19.14 -18.06 24.82
C GLU A 173 18.63 -16.74 24.20
N SER A 174 17.32 -16.59 24.08
CA SER A 174 16.70 -15.42 23.44
C SER A 174 17.28 -14.10 23.93
N LEU A 175 17.53 -13.18 23.03
CA LEU A 175 17.85 -11.80 23.38
C LEU A 175 16.63 -11.15 24.05
N THR A 176 16.80 -10.60 25.23
CA THR A 176 15.75 -9.97 26.03
C THR A 176 16.03 -8.49 26.21
N PRO A 177 15.65 -7.62 25.28
CA PRO A 177 15.87 -6.18 25.41
C PRO A 177 15.06 -5.51 26.53
N GLY A 178 14.18 -6.27 27.19
CA GLY A 178 13.32 -5.81 28.28
C GLY A 178 11.85 -5.80 27.92
N GLY A 179 10.97 -5.54 28.90
CA GLY A 179 9.52 -5.39 28.67
C GLY A 179 8.78 -6.64 28.17
N GLY A 180 9.33 -7.86 28.41
CA GLY A 180 8.73 -9.09 27.90
C GLY A 180 8.91 -9.31 26.39
N ILE A 181 9.88 -8.65 25.78
CA ILE A 181 10.25 -8.84 24.36
C ILE A 181 11.35 -9.88 24.27
N PHE A 182 11.19 -10.86 23.37
CA PHE A 182 12.19 -11.91 23.12
C PHE A 182 12.47 -11.99 21.63
N LEU A 183 13.77 -11.94 21.26
CA LEU A 183 14.24 -12.06 19.89
C LEU A 183 15.17 -13.26 19.77
N ASN A 184 14.85 -14.18 18.86
CA ASN A 184 15.62 -15.38 18.59
C ASN A 184 15.46 -15.83 17.14
N ASN A 185 16.09 -16.95 16.76
CA ASN A 185 16.05 -17.51 15.40
C ASN A 185 14.65 -17.99 14.94
N ARG A 186 13.68 -18.10 15.83
CA ARG A 186 12.28 -18.43 15.52
C ARG A 186 11.38 -17.21 15.43
N GLY A 187 11.90 -16.01 15.62
CA GLY A 187 11.17 -14.76 15.45
C GLY A 187 11.27 -13.79 16.61
N LEU A 188 10.37 -12.84 16.60
CA LEU A 188 10.20 -11.81 17.63
C LEU A 188 8.90 -12.05 18.38
N PHE A 189 9.01 -12.22 19.69
CA PHE A 189 7.88 -12.40 20.59
C PHE A 189 7.69 -11.11 21.38
N VAL A 190 6.48 -10.56 21.34
CA VAL A 190 6.13 -9.31 22.01
C VAL A 190 4.86 -9.47 22.84
N PRO A 191 4.70 -8.72 23.92
CA PRO A 191 3.46 -8.73 24.70
C PRO A 191 2.24 -8.40 23.83
N ARG A 192 1.14 -9.11 24.03
CA ARG A 192 -0.14 -8.85 23.38
C ARG A 192 -1.04 -8.06 24.33
N VAL A 193 -1.61 -6.98 23.81
CA VAL A 193 -2.65 -6.24 24.53
C VAL A 193 -3.96 -6.99 24.36
N LEU A 194 -4.49 -7.51 25.46
CA LEU A 194 -5.81 -8.11 25.52
C LEU A 194 -6.82 -7.06 25.99
N TRP A 195 -7.93 -7.01 25.28
CA TRP A 195 -9.08 -6.20 25.66
C TRP A 195 -10.06 -7.05 26.44
N GLU A 196 -10.56 -6.53 27.53
CA GLU A 196 -11.67 -7.17 28.24
C GLU A 196 -12.90 -7.25 27.33
N ALA A 197 -13.61 -8.38 27.42
CA ALA A 197 -14.73 -8.65 26.52
C ALA A 197 -15.75 -7.51 26.52
N GLY A 198 -16.13 -7.04 25.33
CA GLY A 198 -17.11 -5.98 25.15
C GLY A 198 -16.57 -4.54 25.25
N THR A 199 -15.30 -4.31 25.64
CA THR A 199 -14.75 -2.94 25.81
C THR A 199 -14.09 -2.38 24.56
N PHE A 200 -13.66 -3.23 23.63
CA PHE A 200 -12.99 -2.82 22.39
C PHE A 200 -13.91 -2.00 21.46
N ALA A 201 -15.15 -2.46 21.23
CA ALA A 201 -16.07 -1.79 20.33
C ALA A 201 -16.45 -0.37 20.83
N PRO A 202 -16.83 -0.13 22.10
CA PRO A 202 -17.05 1.21 22.64
C PRO A 202 -15.81 2.13 22.48
N PHE A 203 -14.61 1.59 22.72
CA PHE A 203 -13.37 2.35 22.51
C PHE A 203 -13.19 2.78 21.05
N CYS A 204 -13.37 1.89 20.09
CA CYS A 204 -13.29 2.21 18.66
C CYS A 204 -14.33 3.27 18.26
N VAL A 205 -15.55 3.18 18.77
CA VAL A 205 -16.60 4.19 18.53
C VAL A 205 -16.21 5.54 19.12
N ALA A 206 -15.70 5.58 20.36
CA ALA A 206 -15.25 6.81 20.99
C ALA A 206 -14.07 7.44 20.23
N LEU A 207 -13.09 6.62 19.80
CA LEU A 207 -11.96 7.07 19.01
C LEU A 207 -12.40 7.65 17.66
N PHE A 208 -13.29 6.95 16.95
CA PHE A 208 -13.81 7.43 15.68
C PHE A 208 -14.60 8.73 15.85
N ALA A 209 -15.50 8.79 16.82
CA ALA A 209 -16.29 9.99 17.12
C ALA A 209 -15.40 11.18 17.49
N SER A 210 -14.35 10.97 18.29
CA SER A 210 -13.41 12.02 18.69
C SER A 210 -12.54 12.52 17.53
N LEU A 211 -12.12 11.63 16.64
CA LEU A 211 -11.41 12.00 15.41
C LEU A 211 -12.30 12.83 14.46
N VAL A 212 -13.54 12.41 14.27
CA VAL A 212 -14.54 13.15 13.49
C VAL A 212 -14.81 14.53 14.11
N LEU A 213 -15.00 14.59 15.43
CA LEU A 213 -15.19 15.85 16.14
C LEU A 213 -13.97 16.76 16.03
N GLY A 214 -12.75 16.22 16.18
CA GLY A 214 -11.50 16.96 15.97
C GLY A 214 -11.37 17.52 14.55
N PHE A 215 -11.77 16.76 13.55
CA PHE A 215 -11.81 17.24 12.16
C PHE A 215 -12.81 18.39 11.97
N PHE A 216 -14.03 18.27 12.49
CA PHE A 216 -15.05 19.31 12.39
C PHE A 216 -14.67 20.57 13.17
N THR A 217 -14.12 20.47 14.39
CA THR A 217 -13.70 21.62 15.17
C THR A 217 -12.54 22.36 14.53
N ARG A 218 -11.59 21.65 13.93
CA ARG A 218 -10.51 22.28 13.14
C ARG A 218 -11.06 23.07 11.95
N LYS A 219 -12.05 22.51 11.24
CA LYS A 219 -12.64 23.14 10.04
C LYS A 219 -13.54 24.33 10.41
N ARG A 220 -14.32 24.24 11.49
CA ARG A 220 -15.32 25.24 11.88
C ARG A 220 -14.76 26.37 12.74
N PHE A 221 -13.82 26.06 13.64
CA PHE A 221 -13.31 27.00 14.65
C PHE A 221 -11.83 27.31 14.50
N ALA A 222 -11.16 26.80 13.45
CA ALA A 222 -9.74 27.01 13.17
C ALA A 222 -8.82 26.70 14.40
N PHE A 223 -9.17 25.69 15.21
CA PHE A 223 -8.42 25.34 16.40
C PHE A 223 -6.97 24.98 16.05
N GLU A 224 -6.06 25.39 16.92
CA GLU A 224 -4.65 25.02 16.83
C GLU A 224 -4.46 23.51 16.94
N GLY A 225 -3.42 22.97 16.29
CA GLY A 225 -3.22 21.53 16.18
C GLY A 225 -3.19 20.77 17.51
N TRP A 226 -2.66 21.37 18.60
CA TRP A 226 -2.64 20.75 19.92
C TRP A 226 -4.04 20.64 20.57
N LYS A 227 -4.94 21.61 20.34
CA LYS A 227 -6.35 21.54 20.79
C LYS A 227 -7.11 20.44 20.06
N VAL A 228 -6.86 20.30 18.76
CA VAL A 228 -7.44 19.22 17.94
C VAL A 228 -6.94 17.86 18.42
N LEU A 229 -5.64 17.74 18.73
CA LEU A 229 -5.06 16.53 19.29
C LEU A 229 -5.69 16.19 20.65
N GLY A 230 -5.89 17.17 21.51
CA GLY A 230 -6.59 17.00 22.76
C GLY A 230 -8.01 16.45 22.59
N ILE A 231 -8.80 17.02 21.66
CA ILE A 231 -10.15 16.54 21.34
C ILE A 231 -10.12 15.11 20.75
N ALA A 232 -9.09 14.75 20.01
CA ALA A 232 -8.98 13.41 19.41
C ALA A 232 -8.57 12.33 20.42
N VAL A 233 -7.74 12.67 21.39
CA VAL A 233 -7.11 11.70 22.32
C VAL A 233 -7.82 11.62 23.67
N LEU A 234 -8.29 12.76 24.20
CA LEU A 234 -8.83 12.82 25.55
C LEU A 234 -10.10 11.98 25.76
N PRO A 235 -11.13 12.00 24.89
CA PRO A 235 -12.34 11.20 25.10
C PRO A 235 -12.11 9.70 25.12
N PRO A 236 -11.37 9.06 24.19
CA PRO A 236 -11.09 7.64 24.27
C PRO A 236 -10.22 7.28 25.48
N LEU A 237 -9.29 8.16 25.88
CA LEU A 237 -8.49 7.94 27.11
C LEU A 237 -9.35 8.01 28.36
N LEU A 238 -10.26 8.97 28.47
CA LEU A 238 -11.21 9.05 29.58
C LEU A 238 -12.13 7.84 29.61
N LEU A 239 -12.56 7.34 28.45
CA LEU A 239 -13.36 6.12 28.40
C LEU A 239 -12.60 4.92 28.96
N LEU A 240 -11.31 4.76 28.65
CA LEU A 240 -10.47 3.70 29.24
C LEU A 240 -10.37 3.82 30.77
N LEU A 241 -10.24 5.03 31.28
CA LEU A 241 -10.21 5.27 32.75
C LEU A 241 -11.55 4.95 33.40
N VAL A 242 -12.67 5.33 32.79
CA VAL A 242 -14.03 5.04 33.28
C VAL A 242 -14.32 3.55 33.31
N LEU A 243 -13.82 2.81 32.29
CA LEU A 243 -13.95 1.35 32.22
C LEU A 243 -12.99 0.59 33.16
N GLY A 244 -12.21 1.29 34.01
CA GLY A 244 -11.28 0.64 34.93
C GLY A 244 -10.01 0.12 34.29
N TRP A 245 -9.57 0.72 33.16
CA TRP A 245 -8.39 0.28 32.39
C TRP A 245 -8.50 -1.17 31.89
N PRO A 246 -9.46 -1.45 30.99
CA PRO A 246 -9.80 -2.82 30.54
C PRO A 246 -8.73 -3.42 29.61
N LEU A 247 -7.46 -3.15 29.89
CA LEU A 247 -6.31 -3.62 29.13
C LEU A 247 -5.45 -4.50 30.01
N SER A 248 -5.24 -5.73 29.61
CA SER A 248 -4.24 -6.63 30.20
C SER A 248 -3.15 -6.94 29.20
N LEU A 249 -1.95 -7.20 29.70
CA LEU A 249 -0.82 -7.61 28.88
C LEU A 249 -0.62 -9.12 29.02
N ASP A 250 -0.81 -9.83 27.93
CA ASP A 250 -0.46 -11.24 27.81
C ASP A 250 1.02 -11.31 27.41
N MET A 251 1.86 -11.68 28.37
CA MET A 251 3.31 -11.72 28.22
C MET A 251 3.72 -13.06 27.59
N PRO A 252 4.61 -13.05 26.58
CA PRO A 252 5.18 -14.28 26.09
C PRO A 252 6.07 -14.92 27.17
N VAL A 253 5.80 -16.18 27.47
CA VAL A 253 6.56 -16.98 28.46
C VAL A 253 7.13 -18.20 27.74
N LEU A 254 8.41 -18.50 27.99
CA LEU A 254 9.03 -19.69 27.44
C LEU A 254 8.58 -20.92 28.25
N GLU A 255 7.78 -21.77 27.62
CA GLU A 255 7.31 -23.04 28.20
C GLU A 255 7.72 -24.21 27.31
N GLY A 256 8.56 -25.10 27.85
CA GLY A 256 9.07 -26.26 27.11
C GLY A 256 9.90 -25.86 25.90
N PHE A 257 9.40 -26.19 24.71
CA PHE A 257 10.10 -25.95 23.44
C PHE A 257 9.63 -24.69 22.68
N GLY A 258 8.79 -23.83 23.27
CA GLY A 258 8.24 -22.66 22.59
C GLY A 258 7.77 -21.58 23.53
N PHE A 259 7.46 -20.41 22.95
CA PHE A 259 6.80 -19.33 23.69
C PHE A 259 5.30 -19.51 23.65
N GLN A 260 4.65 -19.33 24.81
CA GLN A 260 3.21 -19.25 24.96
C GLN A 260 2.81 -17.83 25.33
N GLY A 261 1.61 -17.40 24.89
CA GLY A 261 1.16 -16.02 25.07
C GLY A 261 1.83 -15.02 24.13
N GLY A 262 1.45 -13.77 24.27
CA GLY A 262 1.98 -12.69 23.43
C GLY A 262 1.60 -12.78 21.95
N ILE A 263 2.33 -12.03 21.13
CA ILE A 263 2.28 -12.08 19.66
C ILE A 263 3.61 -12.64 19.17
N SER A 264 3.55 -13.69 18.35
CA SER A 264 4.70 -14.25 17.66
C SER A 264 4.79 -13.68 16.25
N LEU A 265 5.83 -12.92 15.97
CA LEU A 265 6.18 -12.46 14.63
C LEU A 265 7.20 -13.42 14.04
N ILE A 266 6.77 -14.20 13.07
CA ILE A 266 7.58 -15.25 12.44
C ILE A 266 8.81 -14.67 11.71
N PRO A 267 9.91 -15.43 11.58
CA PRO A 267 11.14 -14.96 10.95
C PRO A 267 10.91 -14.46 9.51
N GLU A 268 10.05 -15.15 8.76
CA GLU A 268 9.69 -14.82 7.38
C GLU A 268 9.08 -13.42 7.28
N PHE A 269 8.19 -13.08 8.22
CA PHE A 269 7.59 -11.73 8.29
C PHE A 269 8.63 -10.65 8.55
N ILE A 270 9.53 -10.89 9.51
CA ILE A 270 10.57 -9.93 9.89
C ILE A 270 11.53 -9.71 8.73
N ALA A 271 12.03 -10.79 8.11
CA ALA A 271 12.94 -10.72 6.98
C ALA A 271 12.33 -9.95 5.79
N LEU A 272 11.08 -10.27 5.45
CA LEU A 272 10.36 -9.62 4.37
C LEU A 272 10.16 -8.13 4.65
N LEU A 273 9.72 -7.80 5.86
CA LEU A 273 9.49 -6.43 6.29
C LEU A 273 10.78 -5.60 6.27
N LEU A 274 11.91 -6.15 6.77
CA LEU A 274 13.21 -5.50 6.74
C LEU A 274 13.71 -5.32 5.31
N ALA A 275 13.69 -6.37 4.49
CA ALA A 275 14.15 -6.31 3.11
C ALA A 275 13.38 -5.25 2.30
N LEU A 276 12.05 -5.29 2.33
CA LEU A 276 11.20 -4.35 1.59
C LEU A 276 11.37 -2.91 2.10
N SER A 277 11.43 -2.73 3.42
CA SER A 277 11.51 -1.39 4.01
C SER A 277 12.86 -0.74 3.77
N ILE A 278 13.94 -1.47 3.91
CA ILE A 278 15.30 -0.96 3.74
C ILE A 278 15.57 -0.70 2.25
N TYR A 279 15.23 -1.64 1.38
CA TYR A 279 15.35 -1.48 -0.07
C TYR A 279 14.57 -0.26 -0.57
N THR A 280 13.27 -0.21 -0.29
CA THR A 280 12.42 0.90 -0.73
C THR A 280 12.82 2.20 -0.05
N GLY A 281 13.24 2.16 1.21
CA GLY A 281 13.76 3.28 1.97
C GLY A 281 14.96 3.95 1.31
N ALA A 282 15.86 3.19 0.66
CA ALA A 282 16.97 3.75 -0.09
C ALA A 282 16.51 4.55 -1.33
N PHE A 283 15.46 4.09 -2.04
CA PHE A 283 14.86 4.86 -3.14
C PHE A 283 14.11 6.10 -2.64
N VAL A 284 13.38 5.98 -1.55
CA VAL A 284 12.71 7.11 -0.90
C VAL A 284 13.74 8.15 -0.46
N ALA A 285 14.88 7.74 0.11
CA ALA A 285 15.96 8.62 0.54
C ALA A 285 16.53 9.45 -0.63
N GLU A 286 16.71 8.82 -1.79
CA GLU A 286 17.15 9.52 -2.99
C GLU A 286 16.10 10.51 -3.51
N ASN A 287 14.81 10.14 -3.46
CA ASN A 287 13.72 11.05 -3.81
C ASN A 287 13.66 12.26 -2.86
N VAL A 288 13.90 12.05 -1.56
CA VAL A 288 13.96 13.13 -0.56
C VAL A 288 15.16 14.05 -0.85
N ARG A 289 16.36 13.48 -1.07
CA ARG A 289 17.56 14.25 -1.41
C ARG A 289 17.34 15.09 -2.66
N SER A 290 16.88 14.50 -3.73
CA SER A 290 16.67 15.20 -5.02
C SER A 290 15.58 16.27 -4.92
N GLY A 291 14.49 16.00 -4.18
CA GLY A 291 13.42 16.97 -3.97
C GLY A 291 13.85 18.19 -3.17
N VAL A 292 14.68 18.01 -2.14
CA VAL A 292 15.25 19.15 -1.38
C VAL A 292 16.23 19.96 -2.25
N GLN A 293 17.05 19.28 -3.06
CA GLN A 293 18.01 19.95 -3.96
C GLN A 293 17.35 20.65 -5.16
N ALA A 294 16.12 20.29 -5.50
CA ALA A 294 15.35 20.94 -6.57
C ALA A 294 14.88 22.35 -6.21
N VAL A 295 14.92 22.74 -4.92
CA VAL A 295 14.53 24.08 -4.48
C VAL A 295 15.59 25.08 -4.92
N PRO A 296 15.21 26.18 -5.65
CA PRO A 296 16.15 27.15 -6.17
C PRO A 296 16.99 27.81 -5.05
N LYS A 297 18.30 27.81 -5.20
CA LYS A 297 19.24 28.37 -4.22
C LYS A 297 18.97 29.85 -3.90
N GLY A 298 18.58 30.65 -4.90
CA GLY A 298 18.26 32.05 -4.72
C GLY A 298 17.16 32.33 -3.69
N GLN A 299 16.17 31.41 -3.55
CA GLN A 299 15.14 31.55 -2.50
C GLN A 299 15.72 31.34 -1.10
N VAL A 300 16.67 30.45 -0.95
CA VAL A 300 17.37 30.20 0.31
C VAL A 300 18.29 31.36 0.65
N GLU A 301 18.99 31.91 -0.34
CA GLU A 301 19.88 33.08 -0.19
C GLU A 301 19.08 34.34 0.16
N ALA A 302 17.98 34.61 -0.51
CA ALA A 302 17.07 35.71 -0.19
C ALA A 302 16.54 35.61 1.25
N ALA A 303 16.16 34.42 1.68
CA ALA A 303 15.67 34.18 3.03
C ALA A 303 16.78 34.43 4.09
N LYS A 304 18.02 34.02 3.79
CA LYS A 304 19.19 34.31 4.64
C LYS A 304 19.51 35.82 4.71
N ALA A 305 19.39 36.53 3.59
CA ALA A 305 19.57 37.98 3.54
C ALA A 305 18.52 38.71 4.38
N LEU A 306 17.33 38.17 4.54
CA LEU A 306 16.30 38.68 5.45
C LEU A 306 16.52 38.27 6.93
N GLY A 307 17.64 37.65 7.27
CA GLY A 307 17.97 37.24 8.63
C GLY A 307 17.16 36.04 9.17
N LEU A 308 16.48 35.27 8.31
CA LEU A 308 15.70 34.13 8.77
C LEU A 308 16.62 32.99 9.28
N PRO A 309 16.34 32.40 10.44
CA PRO A 309 17.09 31.27 10.94
C PRO A 309 16.89 30.03 10.07
N SER A 310 17.92 29.16 9.97
CA SER A 310 17.95 27.99 9.09
C SER A 310 16.76 27.06 9.29
N GLY A 311 16.29 26.86 10.53
CA GLY A 311 15.11 26.04 10.81
C GLY A 311 13.82 26.61 10.23
N LEU A 312 13.66 27.94 10.21
CA LEU A 312 12.51 28.61 9.61
C LEU A 312 12.56 28.53 8.08
N ILE A 313 13.75 28.71 7.51
CA ILE A 313 14.00 28.54 6.07
C ILE A 313 13.63 27.10 5.64
N MET A 314 14.11 26.09 6.38
CA MET A 314 13.77 24.70 6.12
C MET A 314 12.25 24.47 6.17
N ARG A 315 11.59 24.92 7.24
CA ARG A 315 10.17 24.64 7.49
C ARG A 315 9.21 25.41 6.57
N LYS A 316 9.53 26.68 6.25
CA LYS A 316 8.60 27.57 5.54
C LYS A 316 8.90 27.72 4.04
N ILE A 317 10.14 27.47 3.62
CA ILE A 317 10.57 27.69 2.23
C ILE A 317 10.93 26.38 1.56
N ILE A 318 11.88 25.61 2.14
CA ILE A 318 12.40 24.41 1.48
C ILE A 318 11.37 23.27 1.53
N LEU A 319 10.92 22.89 2.72
CA LEU A 319 10.08 21.71 2.89
C LEU A 319 8.76 21.76 2.09
N PRO A 320 7.98 22.87 2.06
CA PRO A 320 6.75 22.92 1.27
C PRO A 320 6.97 22.77 -0.24
N GLN A 321 8.10 23.25 -0.76
CA GLN A 321 8.45 23.15 -2.17
C GLN A 321 9.03 21.77 -2.48
N ALA A 322 9.95 21.27 -1.64
CA ALA A 322 10.54 19.95 -1.78
C ALA A 322 9.46 18.83 -1.79
N MET A 323 8.46 18.91 -0.90
CA MET A 323 7.40 17.92 -0.82
C MET A 323 6.61 17.76 -2.13
N ARG A 324 6.48 18.80 -2.93
CA ARG A 324 5.83 18.73 -4.25
C ARG A 324 6.63 17.94 -5.27
N VAL A 325 7.96 17.93 -5.11
CA VAL A 325 8.87 17.16 -5.96
C VAL A 325 9.03 15.74 -5.43
N ILE A 326 9.02 15.57 -4.10
CA ILE A 326 9.19 14.28 -3.42
C ILE A 326 7.96 13.37 -3.61
N VAL A 327 6.74 13.89 -3.39
CA VAL A 327 5.52 13.05 -3.28
C VAL A 327 5.16 12.32 -4.56
N PRO A 328 5.22 12.89 -5.78
CA PRO A 328 4.89 12.15 -6.99
C PRO A 328 5.73 10.87 -7.20
N PRO A 329 7.08 10.88 -7.09
CA PRO A 329 7.88 9.66 -7.18
C PRO A 329 7.60 8.64 -6.07
N LEU A 330 7.22 9.09 -4.85
CA LEU A 330 6.87 8.17 -3.75
C LEU A 330 5.73 7.25 -4.11
N THR A 331 4.76 7.70 -4.91
CA THR A 331 3.65 6.87 -5.39
C THR A 331 4.18 5.61 -6.07
N SER A 332 5.14 5.75 -6.98
CA SER A 332 5.74 4.62 -7.68
C SER A 332 6.50 3.70 -6.74
N GLN A 333 7.17 4.25 -5.71
CA GLN A 333 7.90 3.44 -4.73
C GLN A 333 6.93 2.61 -3.87
N TYR A 334 5.81 3.17 -3.42
CA TYR A 334 4.81 2.44 -2.63
C TYR A 334 4.09 1.38 -3.45
N LEU A 335 3.77 1.67 -4.71
CA LEU A 335 3.21 0.67 -5.64
C LEU A 335 4.20 -0.47 -5.89
N ASN A 336 5.49 -0.18 -6.07
CA ASN A 336 6.52 -1.18 -6.25
C ASN A 336 6.71 -2.03 -4.99
N LEU A 337 6.73 -1.44 -3.79
CA LEU A 337 6.82 -2.17 -2.53
C LEU A 337 5.66 -3.16 -2.40
N THR A 338 4.43 -2.72 -2.67
CA THR A 338 3.23 -3.56 -2.60
C THR A 338 3.31 -4.74 -3.58
N LYS A 339 3.80 -4.53 -4.81
CA LYS A 339 3.98 -5.61 -5.79
C LYS A 339 5.12 -6.54 -5.37
N ASN A 340 6.22 -5.99 -4.87
CA ASN A 340 7.39 -6.75 -4.43
C ASN A 340 7.11 -7.60 -3.19
N SER A 341 6.01 -7.36 -2.44
CA SER A 341 5.61 -8.24 -1.34
C SER A 341 5.34 -9.67 -1.82
N SER A 342 4.99 -9.87 -3.09
CA SER A 342 4.83 -11.20 -3.70
C SER A 342 6.12 -12.03 -3.73
N LEU A 343 7.30 -11.42 -3.57
CA LEU A 343 8.56 -12.15 -3.39
C LEU A 343 8.62 -12.93 -2.06
N ALA A 344 7.68 -12.70 -1.17
CA ALA A 344 7.45 -13.43 0.07
C ALA A 344 7.41 -14.95 -0.12
N VAL A 345 6.92 -15.42 -1.26
CA VAL A 345 6.88 -16.85 -1.63
C VAL A 345 8.26 -17.49 -1.58
N ALA A 346 9.32 -16.74 -1.86
CA ALA A 346 10.70 -17.26 -1.89
C ALA A 346 11.25 -17.65 -0.51
N ILE A 347 10.65 -17.14 0.57
CA ILE A 347 10.99 -17.46 1.96
C ILE A 347 9.83 -18.07 2.72
N ALA A 348 8.80 -18.53 2.01
CA ALA A 348 7.60 -19.16 2.56
C ALA A 348 6.80 -18.29 3.57
N TYR A 349 6.83 -16.97 3.45
CA TYR A 349 5.88 -16.12 4.19
C TYR A 349 4.48 -16.28 3.58
N PRO A 350 3.41 -16.53 4.39
CA PRO A 350 2.08 -16.85 3.91
C PRO A 350 1.30 -15.62 3.44
N ASP A 351 1.81 -14.97 2.38
CA ASP A 351 1.11 -13.92 1.65
C ASP A 351 0.05 -14.51 0.69
N LEU A 352 -0.64 -13.65 -0.04
CA LEU A 352 -1.65 -14.08 -1.01
C LEU A 352 -1.07 -14.98 -2.12
N VAL A 353 0.18 -14.75 -2.54
CA VAL A 353 0.80 -15.56 -3.60
C VAL A 353 1.13 -16.95 -3.09
N LEU A 354 1.74 -17.09 -1.90
CA LEU A 354 2.05 -18.40 -1.33
C LEU A 354 0.79 -19.18 -0.99
N VAL A 355 -0.16 -18.54 -0.28
CA VAL A 355 -1.37 -19.22 0.21
C VAL A 355 -2.29 -19.59 -0.94
N PHE A 356 -2.56 -18.66 -1.86
CA PHE A 356 -3.60 -18.83 -2.85
C PHE A 356 -3.07 -19.21 -4.23
N ALA A 357 -2.14 -18.41 -4.80
CA ALA A 357 -1.62 -18.68 -6.14
C ALA A 357 -0.63 -19.86 -6.19
N ASN A 358 -0.12 -20.33 -5.05
CA ASN A 358 0.74 -21.52 -4.98
C ASN A 358 0.00 -22.70 -4.30
N THR A 359 -0.31 -22.60 -2.99
CA THR A 359 -0.84 -23.74 -2.22
C THR A 359 -2.25 -24.12 -2.66
N ALA A 360 -3.21 -23.18 -2.70
CA ALA A 360 -4.56 -23.48 -3.14
C ALA A 360 -4.59 -23.92 -4.60
N LEU A 361 -3.82 -23.28 -5.48
CA LEU A 361 -3.73 -23.67 -6.89
C LEU A 361 -3.23 -25.10 -7.06
N SER A 362 -2.21 -25.53 -6.31
CA SER A 362 -1.68 -26.90 -6.40
C SER A 362 -2.67 -27.96 -5.96
N GLN A 363 -3.61 -27.63 -5.08
CA GLN A 363 -4.64 -28.56 -4.59
C GLN A 363 -5.89 -28.60 -5.49
N VAL A 364 -6.36 -27.41 -5.92
CA VAL A 364 -7.62 -27.27 -6.65
C VAL A 364 -7.43 -27.44 -8.16
N GLY A 365 -6.27 -27.01 -8.69
CA GLY A 365 -5.98 -27.06 -10.13
C GLY A 365 -6.71 -26.02 -10.99
N GLN A 366 -7.56 -25.16 -10.41
CA GLN A 366 -8.31 -24.12 -11.13
C GLN A 366 -7.46 -22.84 -11.30
N ALA A 367 -6.50 -22.91 -12.23
CA ALA A 367 -5.48 -21.88 -12.41
C ALA A 367 -6.06 -20.51 -12.83
N VAL A 368 -7.08 -20.54 -13.70
CA VAL A 368 -7.65 -19.30 -14.26
C VAL A 368 -8.31 -18.46 -13.15
N GLU A 369 -9.16 -19.08 -12.35
CA GLU A 369 -9.89 -18.43 -11.27
C GLU A 369 -8.96 -17.95 -10.18
N ILE A 370 -8.05 -18.80 -9.73
CA ILE A 370 -7.11 -18.49 -8.64
C ILE A 370 -6.16 -17.37 -9.02
N ILE A 371 -5.57 -17.43 -10.22
CA ILE A 371 -4.67 -16.38 -10.69
C ILE A 371 -5.44 -15.07 -10.94
N ALA A 372 -6.64 -15.15 -11.54
CA ALA A 372 -7.47 -13.95 -11.75
C ALA A 372 -7.84 -13.28 -10.43
N MET A 373 -8.23 -14.03 -9.39
CA MET A 373 -8.52 -13.50 -8.06
C MET A 373 -7.27 -12.86 -7.44
N THR A 374 -6.13 -13.53 -7.52
CA THR A 374 -4.86 -13.00 -7.01
C THR A 374 -4.48 -11.69 -7.70
N MET A 375 -4.54 -11.66 -9.04
CA MET A 375 -4.26 -10.45 -9.82
C MET A 375 -5.24 -9.32 -9.50
N ALA A 376 -6.53 -9.63 -9.35
CA ALA A 376 -7.55 -8.65 -9.00
C ALA A 376 -7.25 -7.97 -7.65
N VAL A 377 -6.81 -8.72 -6.64
CA VAL A 377 -6.44 -8.16 -5.33
C VAL A 377 -5.24 -7.20 -5.46
N TYR A 378 -4.15 -7.62 -6.13
CA TYR A 378 -3.00 -6.74 -6.34
C TYR A 378 -3.36 -5.50 -7.15
N LEU A 379 -4.25 -5.62 -8.13
CA LEU A 379 -4.79 -4.50 -8.88
C LEU A 379 -5.57 -3.54 -7.97
N LEU A 380 -6.49 -4.06 -7.15
CA LEU A 380 -7.29 -3.25 -6.23
C LEU A 380 -6.44 -2.51 -5.19
N ILE A 381 -5.44 -3.20 -4.60
CA ILE A 381 -4.50 -2.57 -3.67
C ILE A 381 -3.71 -1.47 -4.38
N SER A 382 -3.24 -1.73 -5.60
CA SER A 382 -2.50 -0.75 -6.40
C SER A 382 -3.35 0.46 -6.78
N LEU A 383 -4.60 0.25 -7.19
CA LEU A 383 -5.55 1.33 -7.48
C LEU A 383 -5.86 2.14 -6.23
N GLY A 384 -6.12 1.48 -5.09
CA GLY A 384 -6.35 2.15 -3.80
C GLY A 384 -5.16 3.02 -3.38
N THR A 385 -3.95 2.47 -3.45
CA THR A 385 -2.71 3.22 -3.16
C THR A 385 -2.54 4.42 -4.11
N SER A 386 -2.77 4.22 -5.41
CA SER A 386 -2.67 5.28 -6.42
C SER A 386 -3.72 6.38 -6.19
N LEU A 387 -4.96 6.03 -5.91
CA LEU A 387 -6.03 6.99 -5.60
C LEU A 387 -5.70 7.82 -4.35
N PHE A 388 -5.24 7.16 -3.28
CA PHE A 388 -4.82 7.84 -2.06
C PHE A 388 -3.66 8.82 -2.31
N MET A 389 -2.63 8.37 -3.03
CA MET A 389 -1.46 9.20 -3.33
C MET A 389 -1.79 10.35 -4.28
N ASN A 390 -2.65 10.13 -5.29
CA ASN A 390 -3.12 11.19 -6.19
C ASN A 390 -3.94 12.26 -5.43
N TRP A 391 -4.82 11.82 -4.53
CA TRP A 391 -5.54 12.74 -3.66
C TRP A 391 -4.60 13.54 -2.75
N TYR A 392 -3.59 12.90 -2.15
CA TYR A 392 -2.58 13.55 -1.32
C TYR A 392 -1.74 14.56 -2.13
N ASN A 393 -1.28 14.15 -3.32
CA ASN A 393 -0.53 15.00 -4.23
C ASN A 393 -1.34 16.23 -4.69
N ALA A 394 -2.61 16.07 -5.02
CA ALA A 394 -3.50 17.18 -5.37
C ALA A 394 -3.66 18.21 -4.24
N ARG A 395 -3.55 17.79 -2.97
CA ARG A 395 -3.57 18.71 -1.82
C ARG A 395 -2.28 19.50 -1.64
N LEU A 396 -1.15 18.98 -2.12
CA LEU A 396 0.16 19.65 -2.08
C LEU A 396 0.39 20.58 -3.28
N ALA A 397 -0.34 20.38 -4.37
CA ALA A 397 -0.26 21.24 -5.54
C ALA A 397 -0.61 22.68 -5.17
N LEU A 398 0.14 23.63 -5.75
CA LEU A 398 -0.25 25.05 -5.67
C LEU A 398 -1.59 25.20 -6.40
N LYS A 399 -2.59 25.75 -5.72
CA LYS A 399 -3.66 26.44 -6.41
C LYS A 399 -3.02 27.69 -7.03
N GLU A 400 -2.66 27.62 -8.29
CA GLU A 400 -2.44 28.83 -9.07
C GLU A 400 -3.75 29.61 -8.95
N ARG A 401 -3.72 30.74 -8.25
CA ARG A 401 -4.79 31.72 -8.36
C ARG A 401 -4.76 32.13 -9.83
N GLY A 402 -5.73 31.62 -10.59
CA GLY A 402 -5.90 32.03 -11.96
C GLY A 402 -5.90 33.55 -12.00
N THR A 403 -4.95 34.08 -12.73
CA THR A 403 -5.08 35.43 -13.31
C THR A 403 -6.30 35.38 -14.20
N ALA A 404 -7.43 35.86 -13.64
CA ALA A 404 -8.60 36.21 -14.42
C ALA A 404 -8.26 37.41 -15.29
#